data_ce1a3a07abdd7302fa805ebedbc26a54
#
_entry.id   ce1a3a07abdd7302fa805ebedbc26a54
#
_cell.length_a   1.000
_cell.length_b   1.000
_cell.length_c   1.000
_cell.angle_alpha   90.00
_cell.angle_beta   90.00
_cell.angle_gamma   90.00
#
_symmetry.space_group_name_H-M   'P 1'
#
loop_
_entity.id
_entity.type
_entity.pdbx_description
1 polymer ?
#
loop_
_entity_poly.entity_id
_entity_poly.type
_entity_poly.pdbx_seq_one_letter_code
_entity_poly.pdbx_strand_id
1 'polypeptide(L)' 'MGVKEEIHAQIVGALAGAKFPIGTPEALLSAFPDGAETTCKSGDVELKAGDAGQVLTDDDFPFKSAEDVADVIVERAGL' A
#
# COMPACT_ATOMS: atom_id res chain seq x y z
N MET A 1 -0.90 11.55 16.27
CA MET A 1 -1.16 10.56 15.23
C MET A 1 -0.09 9.49 15.26
N GLY A 2 -0.48 8.26 15.07
CA GLY A 2 0.46 7.15 15.12
C GLY A 2 1.13 6.88 13.79
N VAL A 3 2.20 6.09 13.83
CA VAL A 3 2.92 5.64 12.63
C VAL A 3 1.98 4.94 11.67
N LYS A 4 1.12 4.06 12.16
CA LYS A 4 0.15 3.34 11.33
C LYS A 4 -0.72 4.31 10.53
N GLU A 5 -1.24 5.33 11.18
CA GLU A 5 -2.14 6.28 10.53
C GLU A 5 -1.42 7.10 9.48
N GLU A 6 -0.18 7.49 9.74
CA GLU A 6 0.61 8.25 8.78
C GLU A 6 0.96 7.41 7.55
N ILE A 7 1.39 6.17 7.76
CA ILE A 7 1.69 5.27 6.66
C ILE A 7 0.43 4.98 5.85
N HIS A 8 -0.68 4.74 6.53
CA HIS A 8 -1.97 4.52 5.89
C HIS A 8 -2.33 5.69 4.97
N ALA A 9 -2.21 6.91 5.48
CA ALA A 9 -2.52 8.10 4.70
C ALA A 9 -1.59 8.25 3.49
N GLN A 10 -0.31 7.92 3.65
CA GLN A 10 0.64 7.99 2.54
C GLN A 10 0.31 6.98 1.45
N ILE A 11 -0.10 5.78 1.83
CA ILE A 11 -0.50 4.75 0.87
C ILE A 11 -1.75 5.20 0.12
N VAL A 12 -2.74 5.69 0.84
CA VAL A 12 -3.97 6.20 0.22
C VAL A 12 -3.66 7.33 -0.75
N GLY A 13 -2.80 8.25 -0.35
CA GLY A 13 -2.39 9.37 -1.20
C GLY A 13 -1.65 8.91 -2.45
N ALA A 14 -0.77 7.92 -2.31
CA ALA A 14 -0.02 7.38 -3.44
C ALA A 14 -0.94 6.69 -4.45
N LEU A 15 -2.04 6.13 -3.98
CA LEU A 15 -2.98 5.41 -4.84
C LEU A 15 -4.18 6.25 -5.27
N ALA A 16 -4.19 7.54 -4.93
CA ALA A 16 -5.33 8.41 -5.22
C ALA A 16 -5.67 8.49 -6.71
N GLY A 17 -4.67 8.37 -7.58
CA GLY A 17 -4.87 8.38 -9.02
C GLY A 17 -5.01 7.00 -9.66
N ALA A 18 -4.97 5.94 -8.86
CA ALA A 18 -5.03 4.58 -9.38
C ALA A 18 -6.44 4.21 -9.81
N LYS A 19 -6.52 3.28 -10.74
CA LYS A 19 -7.80 2.75 -11.20
C LYS A 19 -8.17 1.51 -10.40
N PHE A 20 -9.33 1.51 -9.81
CA PHE A 20 -9.84 0.37 -9.07
C PHE A 20 -10.99 -0.29 -9.84
N PRO A 21 -11.23 -1.57 -9.59
CA PRO A 21 -10.51 -2.45 -8.66
C PRO A 21 -9.12 -2.84 -9.16
N ILE A 22 -8.23 -3.14 -8.20
CA ILE A 22 -6.89 -3.66 -8.50
C ILE A 22 -6.92 -5.16 -8.25
N GLY A 23 -6.72 -5.94 -9.30
CA GLY A 23 -6.90 -7.39 -9.24
C GLY A 23 -5.63 -8.20 -9.06
N THR A 24 -4.45 -7.59 -9.19
CA THR A 24 -3.18 -8.32 -9.07
C THR A 24 -2.14 -7.48 -8.34
N PRO A 25 -1.13 -8.14 -7.72
CA PRO A 25 -0.03 -7.42 -7.10
C PRO A 25 0.75 -6.54 -8.09
N GLU A 26 0.91 -7.00 -9.31
CA GLU A 26 1.60 -6.23 -10.34
C GLU A 26 0.86 -4.95 -10.67
N ALA A 27 -0.46 -5.02 -10.79
CA ALA A 27 -1.27 -3.83 -11.02
C ALA A 27 -1.18 -2.86 -9.86
N LEU A 28 -1.12 -3.39 -8.63
CA LEU A 28 -0.95 -2.56 -7.44
C LEU A 28 0.37 -1.80 -7.48
N LEU A 29 1.47 -2.49 -7.74
CA LEU A 29 2.78 -1.85 -7.82
C LEU A 29 2.83 -0.80 -8.92
N SER A 30 2.22 -1.08 -10.05
CA SER A 30 2.15 -0.13 -11.16
C SER A 30 1.32 1.12 -10.83
N ALA A 31 0.42 1.01 -9.87
CA ALA A 31 -0.41 2.13 -9.45
C ALA A 31 0.36 3.15 -8.58
N PHE A 32 1.46 2.73 -7.96
CA PHE A 32 2.28 3.64 -7.17
C PHE A 32 3.12 4.55 -8.09
N PRO A 33 3.38 5.81 -7.67
CA PRO A 33 4.13 6.77 -8.50
C PRO A 33 5.51 6.29 -8.93
N ASP A 34 6.21 5.60 -8.04
CA ASP A 34 7.56 5.09 -8.31
C ASP A 34 7.57 3.56 -8.40
N GLY A 35 6.41 2.96 -8.60
CA GLY A 35 6.30 1.51 -8.66
C GLY A 35 6.74 0.88 -7.34
N ALA A 36 7.52 -0.20 -7.42
CA ALA A 36 7.98 -0.92 -6.24
C ALA A 36 8.94 -0.10 -5.37
N GLU A 37 9.51 0.97 -5.90
CA GLU A 37 10.43 1.83 -5.16
C GLU A 37 9.76 2.91 -4.34
N THR A 38 8.45 3.10 -4.52
CA THR A 38 7.69 4.05 -3.71
C THR A 38 7.88 3.72 -2.23
N THR A 39 8.26 4.72 -1.44
CA THR A 39 8.54 4.53 -0.03
C THR A 39 7.63 5.42 0.81
N CYS A 40 7.04 4.83 1.85
CA CYS A 40 6.26 5.55 2.86
C CYS A 40 7.06 5.55 4.15
N LYS A 41 7.17 6.71 4.78
CA LYS A 41 7.95 6.86 6.01
C LYS A 41 7.15 7.56 7.08
N SER A 42 7.34 7.11 8.32
CA SER A 42 6.81 7.80 9.48
C SER A 42 7.71 7.50 10.67
N GLY A 43 8.32 8.54 11.23
CA GLY A 43 9.29 8.36 12.31
C GLY A 43 10.45 7.47 11.87
N ASP A 44 10.66 6.38 12.59
CA ASP A 44 11.72 5.40 12.29
C ASP A 44 11.23 4.28 11.35
N VAL A 45 9.97 4.32 10.95
CA VAL A 45 9.40 3.29 10.10
C VAL A 45 9.50 3.68 8.63
N GLU A 46 9.96 2.75 7.82
CA GLU A 46 10.02 2.92 6.37
C GLU A 46 9.38 1.69 5.72
N LEU A 47 8.46 1.92 4.80
CA LEU A 47 7.79 0.85 4.10
C LEU A 47 7.86 1.10 2.60
N LYS A 48 8.44 0.16 1.87
CA LYS A 48 8.52 0.23 0.41
C LYS A 48 7.35 -0.51 -0.21
N ALA A 49 6.84 0.03 -1.31
CA ALA A 49 5.73 -0.60 -2.03
C ALA A 49 6.06 -2.02 -2.48
N GLY A 50 7.31 -2.27 -2.88
CA GLY A 50 7.75 -3.61 -3.25
C GLY A 50 7.67 -4.60 -2.10
N ASP A 51 8.07 -4.16 -0.90
CA ASP A 51 7.97 -4.99 0.29
C ASP A 51 6.50 -5.20 0.68
N ALA A 52 5.69 -4.16 0.55
CA ALA A 52 4.27 -4.26 0.83
C ALA A 52 3.61 -5.29 -0.10
N GLY A 53 3.99 -5.29 -1.37
CA GLY A 53 3.47 -6.26 -2.32
C GLY A 53 3.79 -7.70 -1.97
N GLN A 54 4.93 -7.92 -1.30
CA GLN A 54 5.32 -9.27 -0.88
C GLN A 54 4.53 -9.81 0.30
N VAL A 55 3.99 -8.93 1.14
CA VAL A 55 3.18 -9.37 2.28
C VAL A 55 1.73 -9.61 1.92
N LEU A 56 1.33 -9.23 0.71
CA LEU A 56 -0.01 -9.45 0.20
C LEU A 56 -0.09 -10.80 -0.51
N THR A 57 -1.26 -11.42 -0.47
CA THR A 57 -1.51 -12.69 -1.13
C THR A 57 -2.61 -12.53 -2.17
N ASP A 58 -2.76 -13.51 -3.05
CA ASP A 58 -3.81 -13.49 -4.04
C ASP A 58 -5.20 -13.43 -3.41
N ASP A 59 -5.33 -13.95 -2.18
CA ASP A 59 -6.60 -13.92 -1.45
C ASP A 59 -7.01 -12.51 -1.03
N ASP A 60 -6.07 -11.59 -0.96
CA ASP A 60 -6.35 -10.20 -0.61
C ASP A 60 -6.95 -9.42 -1.78
N PHE A 61 -6.81 -9.93 -2.97
CA PHE A 61 -7.31 -9.25 -4.18
C PHE A 61 -8.67 -9.79 -4.59
N PRO A 62 -9.45 -8.98 -5.32
CA PRO A 62 -9.15 -7.62 -5.74
C PRO A 62 -9.37 -6.59 -4.62
N PHE A 63 -8.66 -5.48 -4.71
CA PHE A 63 -8.89 -4.34 -3.82
C PHE A 63 -9.87 -3.37 -4.49
N LYS A 64 -10.83 -2.90 -3.71
CA LYS A 64 -11.88 -2.02 -4.22
C LYS A 64 -11.53 -0.55 -4.10
N SER A 65 -10.63 -0.20 -3.18
CA SER A 65 -10.26 1.18 -2.94
C SER A 65 -8.85 1.27 -2.37
N ALA A 66 -8.29 2.48 -2.40
CA ALA A 66 -6.99 2.74 -1.82
C ALA A 66 -6.99 2.50 -0.31
N GLU A 67 -8.08 2.79 0.36
CA GLU A 67 -8.19 2.55 1.79
C GLU A 67 -8.10 1.07 2.12
N ASP A 68 -8.73 0.22 1.33
CA ASP A 68 -8.64 -1.23 1.52
C ASP A 68 -7.19 -1.70 1.40
N VAL A 69 -6.48 -1.20 0.39
CA VAL A 69 -5.07 -1.53 0.20
C VAL A 69 -4.26 -1.10 1.42
N ALA A 70 -4.44 0.14 1.86
CA ALA A 70 -3.70 0.69 2.98
C ALA A 70 -3.97 -0.07 4.28
N ASP A 71 -5.24 -0.42 4.54
CA ASP A 71 -5.61 -1.18 5.72
C ASP A 71 -4.90 -2.52 5.78
N VAL A 72 -4.90 -3.24 4.67
CA VAL A 72 -4.27 -4.56 4.61
C VAL A 72 -2.75 -4.44 4.76
N ILE A 73 -2.15 -3.48 4.07
CA ILE A 73 -0.70 -3.30 4.11
C ILE A 73 -0.22 -2.98 5.51
N VAL A 74 -0.84 -2.02 6.19
CA VAL A 74 -0.40 -1.64 7.54
C VAL A 74 -0.62 -2.79 8.54
N GLU A 75 -1.68 -3.54 8.38
CA GLU A 75 -1.94 -4.69 9.22
C GLU A 75 -0.88 -5.78 9.02
N ARG A 76 -0.58 -6.10 7.77
CA ARG A 76 0.41 -7.14 7.45
C ARG A 76 1.83 -6.72 7.80
N ALA A 77 2.12 -5.43 7.74
CA ALA A 77 3.43 -4.90 8.12
C ALA A 77 3.61 -4.82 9.63
N GLY A 78 2.57 -5.07 10.41
CA GLY A 78 2.65 -5.07 11.87
C GLY A 78 2.66 -3.67 12.48
N LEU A 79 2.12 -2.71 11.77
CA LEU A 79 2.08 -1.31 12.23
C LEU A 79 0.90 -1.03 13.15
#